data_395cda105ab90269f213329287c165f5
#
_entry.id   395cda105ab90269f213329287c165f5
#
_cell.length_a   1.000
_cell.length_b   1.000
_cell.length_c   1.000
_cell.angle_alpha   90.00
_cell.angle_beta   90.00
_cell.angle_gamma   90.00
#
_symmetry.space_group_name_H-M   'P 1'
#
loop_
_entity.id
_entity.type
_entity.pdbx_description
1 polymer ?
#
loop_
_entity_poly.entity_id
_entity_poly.type
_entity_poly.pdbx_seq_one_letter_code
_entity_poly.pdbx_strand_id
1 'polypeptide(L)'
;MPTIQAAPAAPVAPQQAGPPTGANGFGHLTPQQVSAMESAAQRQMMRDPALAAGVTDYINPVMQSNGKALSQNANWAAATGQPLTKRQQQMLDAVDKLAKPIGQETTLYRADHPDFLERHCGLPSNYSSMSDSQLRKLLVGSTWQNSSLESTAYDSRNNPFWPQAGGRGTGTHGQGGIRSGNREILIRYHTAKSARAAFIQPSQSEAVLAVGTHHKITGVRSTRLGPSRTYLSGKKVLELEIEVW
;
A
#
# COMPACT_ATOMS: atom_id res chain seq x y z
N MET A 1 20.87 53.96 13.16
CA MET A 1 21.28 52.64 12.63
C MET A 1 20.08 51.73 12.64
N PRO A 2 19.57 51.20 11.54
CA PRO A 2 18.46 50.30 11.54
C PRO A 2 18.89 48.89 11.99
N THR A 3 18.20 48.33 12.96
CA THR A 3 18.40 46.97 13.48
C THR A 3 17.88 45.98 12.44
N ILE A 4 18.74 45.13 11.92
CA ILE A 4 18.37 44.04 11.00
C ILE A 4 17.76 42.93 11.88
N GLN A 5 16.46 42.75 11.76
CA GLN A 5 15.75 41.64 12.38
C GLN A 5 16.00 40.37 11.58
N ALA A 6 16.66 39.38 12.19
CA ALA A 6 16.91 38.08 11.55
C ALA A 6 15.58 37.37 11.23
N ALA A 7 15.45 36.84 10.03
CA ALA A 7 14.31 36.05 9.62
C ALA A 7 14.21 34.74 10.44
N PRO A 8 13.00 34.29 10.78
CA PRO A 8 12.84 33.03 11.51
C PRO A 8 13.37 31.86 10.65
N ALA A 9 14.12 30.98 11.30
CA ALA A 9 14.65 29.78 10.67
C ALA A 9 13.51 28.92 10.10
N ALA A 10 13.68 28.47 8.85
CA ALA A 10 12.74 27.55 8.21
C ALA A 10 12.60 26.27 9.05
N PRO A 11 11.39 25.67 9.16
CA PRO A 11 11.21 24.41 9.86
C PRO A 11 12.10 23.34 9.23
N VAL A 12 12.94 22.71 10.04
CA VAL A 12 13.77 21.57 9.65
C VAL A 12 12.83 20.45 9.24
N ALA A 13 12.86 20.06 7.98
CA ALA A 13 12.13 18.88 7.50
C ALA A 13 12.55 17.67 8.34
N PRO A 14 11.61 16.81 8.76
CA PRO A 14 11.97 15.61 9.50
C PRO A 14 12.93 14.77 8.67
N GLN A 15 14.07 14.41 9.27
CA GLN A 15 15.04 13.52 8.64
C GLN A 15 14.32 12.24 8.23
N GLN A 16 14.28 11.97 6.92
CA GLN A 16 13.74 10.72 6.40
C GLN A 16 14.61 9.58 6.94
N ALA A 17 13.98 8.68 7.70
CA ALA A 17 14.64 7.45 8.10
C ALA A 17 15.00 6.64 6.83
N GLY A 18 16.16 6.01 6.85
CA GLY A 18 16.60 5.13 5.76
C GLY A 18 15.81 3.82 5.70
N PRO A 19 16.08 3.00 4.68
CA PRO A 19 15.46 1.69 4.52
C PRO A 19 15.67 0.80 5.76
N PRO A 20 14.80 -0.21 5.95
CA PRO A 20 14.93 -1.14 7.06
C PRO A 20 16.27 -1.88 7.03
N THR A 21 16.86 -2.11 8.20
CA THR A 21 18.21 -2.65 8.35
C THR A 21 18.26 -4.17 8.56
N GLY A 22 17.10 -4.82 8.68
CA GLY A 22 16.99 -6.24 9.00
C GLY A 22 17.06 -7.15 7.78
N ALA A 23 18.18 -7.82 7.58
CA ALA A 23 18.38 -8.77 6.49
C ALA A 23 17.68 -10.14 6.70
N ASN A 24 17.20 -10.45 7.90
CA ASN A 24 16.63 -11.75 8.22
C ASN A 24 15.38 -11.61 9.11
N GLY A 25 14.22 -11.76 8.51
CA GLY A 25 12.98 -12.02 9.22
C GLY A 25 12.32 -10.78 9.83
N PHE A 26 11.71 -9.96 8.99
CA PHE A 26 10.76 -8.96 9.47
C PHE A 26 9.67 -9.66 10.28
N GLY A 27 9.45 -9.19 11.52
CA GLY A 27 8.43 -9.71 12.39
C GLY A 27 7.03 -9.45 11.84
N HIS A 28 6.06 -10.07 12.48
CA HIS A 28 4.66 -9.73 12.32
C HIS A 28 4.21 -8.90 13.53
N LEU A 29 3.26 -7.99 13.28
CA LEU A 29 2.59 -7.29 14.37
C LEU A 29 1.86 -8.30 15.26
N THR A 30 2.03 -8.19 16.57
CA THR A 30 1.25 -8.98 17.51
C THR A 30 -0.19 -8.50 17.55
N PRO A 31 -1.17 -9.36 17.92
CA PRO A 31 -2.57 -8.93 18.07
C PRO A 31 -2.74 -7.73 19.00
N GLN A 32 -1.92 -7.64 20.07
CA GLN A 32 -1.95 -6.52 21.01
C GLN A 32 -1.49 -5.21 20.35
N GLN A 33 -0.44 -5.25 19.54
CA GLN A 33 0.06 -4.08 18.82
C GLN A 33 -0.96 -3.58 17.80
N VAL A 34 -1.54 -4.49 17.03
CA VAL A 34 -2.61 -4.17 16.08
C VAL A 34 -3.79 -3.53 16.79
N SER A 35 -4.30 -4.16 17.86
CA SER A 35 -5.42 -3.65 18.65
C SER A 35 -5.14 -2.28 19.23
N ALA A 36 -3.91 -2.00 19.68
CA ALA A 36 -3.51 -0.69 20.16
C ALA A 36 -3.57 0.39 19.07
N MET A 37 -3.08 0.06 17.84
CA MET A 37 -3.10 0.97 16.69
C MET A 37 -4.53 1.25 16.22
N GLU A 38 -5.36 0.22 16.09
CA GLU A 38 -6.78 0.33 15.73
C GLU A 38 -7.55 1.16 16.76
N SER A 39 -7.34 0.89 18.05
CA SER A 39 -7.96 1.67 19.12
C SER A 39 -7.53 3.13 19.11
N ALA A 40 -6.27 3.40 18.77
CA ALA A 40 -5.78 4.76 18.64
C ALA A 40 -6.47 5.50 17.47
N ALA A 41 -6.62 4.86 16.33
CA ALA A 41 -7.34 5.40 15.18
C ALA A 41 -8.81 5.66 15.53
N GLN A 42 -9.49 4.70 16.15
CA GLN A 42 -10.88 4.85 16.60
C GLN A 42 -11.07 6.03 17.57
N ARG A 43 -10.17 6.19 18.56
CA ARG A 43 -10.24 7.34 19.49
C ARG A 43 -10.08 8.67 18.77
N GLN A 44 -9.25 8.76 17.75
CA GLN A 44 -9.12 9.98 16.93
C GLN A 44 -10.40 10.26 16.15
N MET A 45 -10.99 9.25 15.51
CA MET A 45 -12.26 9.39 14.78
C MET A 45 -13.42 9.82 15.70
N MET A 46 -13.48 9.28 16.91
CA MET A 46 -14.52 9.71 17.90
C MET A 46 -14.41 11.18 18.28
N ARG A 47 -13.22 11.77 18.24
CA ARG A 47 -12.98 13.18 18.60
C ARG A 47 -13.09 14.15 17.43
N ASP A 48 -13.05 13.64 16.21
CA ASP A 48 -13.07 14.44 14.97
C ASP A 48 -14.08 13.83 13.98
N PRO A 49 -15.34 14.32 13.97
CA PRO A 49 -16.36 13.81 13.08
C PRO A 49 -16.04 13.98 11.60
N ALA A 50 -15.29 15.01 11.22
CA ALA A 50 -14.87 15.20 9.83
C ALA A 50 -13.84 14.13 9.40
N LEU A 51 -12.92 13.81 10.30
CA LEU A 51 -11.98 12.71 10.13
C LEU A 51 -12.73 11.37 9.98
N ALA A 52 -13.69 11.11 10.87
CA ALA A 52 -14.50 9.90 10.82
C ALA A 52 -15.28 9.76 9.51
N ALA A 53 -15.87 10.85 9.00
CA ALA A 53 -16.57 10.85 7.74
C ALA A 53 -15.64 10.51 6.56
N GLY A 54 -14.46 11.12 6.50
CA GLY A 54 -13.49 10.85 5.44
C GLY A 54 -12.99 9.40 5.46
N VAL A 55 -12.70 8.84 6.64
CA VAL A 55 -12.31 7.43 6.80
C VAL A 55 -13.47 6.49 6.41
N THR A 56 -14.69 6.85 6.78
CA THR A 56 -15.89 6.08 6.38
C THR A 56 -16.04 6.05 4.85
N ASP A 57 -15.82 7.17 4.18
CA ASP A 57 -15.83 7.24 2.71
C ASP A 57 -14.74 6.37 2.06
N TYR A 58 -13.61 6.19 2.74
CA TYR A 58 -12.53 5.32 2.26
C TYR A 58 -12.87 3.84 2.43
N ILE A 59 -13.35 3.44 3.60
CA ILE A 59 -13.65 2.04 3.95
C ILE A 59 -14.88 1.52 3.20
N ASN A 60 -15.94 2.32 3.15
CA ASN A 60 -17.18 1.91 2.51
C ASN A 60 -17.11 2.17 1.01
N PRO A 61 -17.36 1.17 0.17
CA PRO A 61 -17.30 1.32 -1.28
C PRO A 61 -18.46 2.20 -1.78
N VAL A 62 -18.30 3.52 -1.68
CA VAL A 62 -19.20 4.47 -2.32
C VAL A 62 -18.97 4.36 -3.81
N MET A 63 -19.84 3.60 -4.48
CA MET A 63 -19.75 3.35 -5.91
C MET A 63 -20.07 4.62 -6.69
N GLN A 64 -19.23 4.94 -7.66
CA GLN A 64 -19.43 6.07 -8.58
C GLN A 64 -20.02 5.60 -9.91
N SER A 65 -20.47 6.53 -10.74
CA SER A 65 -21.11 6.25 -12.04
C SER A 65 -20.24 5.41 -13.00
N ASN A 66 -18.93 5.43 -12.84
CA ASN A 66 -17.99 4.61 -13.63
C ASN A 66 -17.81 3.18 -13.08
N GLY A 67 -18.58 2.76 -12.09
CA GLY A 67 -18.52 1.43 -11.48
C GLY A 67 -17.32 1.20 -10.56
N LYS A 68 -16.54 2.23 -10.21
CA LYS A 68 -15.42 2.15 -9.27
C LYS A 68 -15.78 2.80 -7.94
N ALA A 69 -15.20 2.32 -6.85
CA ALA A 69 -15.34 2.97 -5.55
C ALA A 69 -14.69 4.36 -5.53
N LEU A 70 -15.20 5.25 -4.69
CA LEU A 70 -14.64 6.59 -4.49
C LEU A 70 -13.15 6.55 -4.15
N SER A 71 -12.75 5.64 -3.24
CA SER A 71 -11.35 5.45 -2.83
C SER A 71 -10.46 4.97 -3.99
N GLN A 72 -10.96 4.09 -4.85
CA GLN A 72 -10.21 3.64 -6.04
C GLN A 72 -9.97 4.78 -7.01
N ASN A 73 -10.99 5.59 -7.30
CA ASN A 73 -10.86 6.74 -8.19
C ASN A 73 -9.94 7.82 -7.60
N ALA A 74 -10.03 8.07 -6.29
CA ALA A 74 -9.18 9.03 -5.61
C ALA A 74 -7.70 8.60 -5.61
N ASN A 75 -7.42 7.36 -5.25
CA ASN A 75 -6.06 6.82 -5.28
C ASN A 75 -5.48 6.81 -6.70
N TRP A 76 -6.29 6.46 -7.70
CA TRP A 76 -5.85 6.52 -9.09
C TRP A 76 -5.55 7.96 -9.53
N ALA A 77 -6.43 8.91 -9.22
CA ALA A 77 -6.22 10.32 -9.55
C ALA A 77 -4.95 10.87 -8.89
N ALA A 78 -4.76 10.61 -7.58
CA ALA A 78 -3.55 10.99 -6.85
C ALA A 78 -2.29 10.37 -7.46
N ALA A 79 -2.32 9.07 -7.78
CA ALA A 79 -1.19 8.35 -8.37
C ALA A 79 -0.81 8.84 -9.77
N THR A 80 -1.78 9.40 -10.53
CA THR A 80 -1.58 9.87 -11.90
C THR A 80 -1.50 11.39 -12.02
N GLY A 81 -1.52 12.13 -10.90
CA GLY A 81 -1.49 13.60 -10.90
C GLY A 81 -2.77 14.25 -11.44
N GLN A 82 -3.87 13.51 -11.47
CA GLN A 82 -5.16 14.05 -11.89
C GLN A 82 -5.81 14.86 -10.76
N PRO A 83 -6.60 15.90 -11.09
CA PRO A 83 -7.27 16.71 -10.08
C PRO A 83 -8.26 15.86 -9.26
N LEU A 84 -8.20 16.05 -7.95
CA LEU A 84 -9.11 15.43 -6.99
C LEU A 84 -10.34 16.33 -6.77
N THR A 85 -11.51 15.73 -6.62
CA THR A 85 -12.66 16.45 -6.08
C THR A 85 -12.44 16.76 -4.60
N LYS A 86 -13.13 17.76 -4.06
CA LYS A 86 -13.05 18.11 -2.63
C LYS A 86 -13.29 16.91 -1.72
N ARG A 87 -14.28 16.07 -2.03
CA ARG A 87 -14.61 14.87 -1.25
C ARG A 87 -13.48 13.82 -1.32
N GLN A 88 -12.90 13.61 -2.50
CA GLN A 88 -11.76 12.70 -2.67
C GLN A 88 -10.54 13.19 -1.86
N GLN A 89 -10.22 14.47 -1.92
CA GLN A 89 -9.13 15.06 -1.16
C GLN A 89 -9.38 14.89 0.35
N GLN A 90 -10.55 15.26 0.85
CA GLN A 90 -10.92 15.11 2.26
C GLN A 90 -10.81 13.66 2.75
N MET A 91 -11.20 12.70 1.93
CA MET A 91 -11.10 11.28 2.24
C MET A 91 -9.63 10.84 2.34
N LEU A 92 -8.79 11.19 1.38
CA LEU A 92 -7.36 10.84 1.40
C LEU A 92 -6.64 11.51 2.58
N ASP A 93 -6.90 12.79 2.83
CA ASP A 93 -6.34 13.54 3.95
C ASP A 93 -6.74 12.94 5.30
N ALA A 94 -7.98 12.46 5.43
CA ALA A 94 -8.45 11.85 6.65
C ALA A 94 -7.68 10.56 6.98
N VAL A 95 -7.48 9.69 5.99
CA VAL A 95 -6.72 8.44 6.18
C VAL A 95 -5.23 8.75 6.43
N ASP A 96 -4.63 9.67 5.67
CA ASP A 96 -3.23 10.06 5.87
C ASP A 96 -2.99 10.69 7.26
N LYS A 97 -3.95 11.48 7.76
CA LYS A 97 -3.90 12.05 9.13
C LYS A 97 -3.89 10.99 10.22
N LEU A 98 -4.59 9.87 10.00
CA LEU A 98 -4.56 8.73 10.92
C LEU A 98 -3.26 7.93 10.85
N ALA A 99 -2.55 7.96 9.74
CA ALA A 99 -1.34 7.20 9.56
C ALA A 99 -0.24 7.66 10.53
N LYS A 100 0.28 6.72 11.32
CA LYS A 100 1.33 6.93 12.31
C LYS A 100 2.50 5.99 12.02
N PRO A 101 3.71 6.31 12.50
CA PRO A 101 4.81 5.36 12.44
C PRO A 101 4.41 4.01 13.03
N ILE A 102 4.72 2.93 12.32
CA ILE A 102 4.40 1.57 12.76
C ILE A 102 5.16 1.21 14.05
N GLY A 103 6.33 1.84 14.26
CA GLY A 103 7.11 1.72 15.49
C GLY A 103 7.99 0.47 15.57
N GLN A 104 7.83 -0.46 14.64
CA GLN A 104 8.69 -1.65 14.49
C GLN A 104 8.80 -2.06 13.04
N GLU A 105 9.83 -2.83 12.72
CA GLU A 105 9.93 -3.47 11.41
C GLU A 105 8.90 -4.59 11.29
N THR A 106 8.13 -4.60 10.21
CA THR A 106 7.09 -5.60 10.01
C THR A 106 6.89 -5.90 8.52
N THR A 107 6.21 -7.02 8.24
CA THR A 107 5.79 -7.38 6.89
C THR A 107 4.31 -7.08 6.70
N LEU A 108 4.01 -6.34 5.63
CA LEU A 108 2.65 -6.15 5.13
C LEU A 108 2.49 -6.85 3.79
N TYR A 109 1.26 -7.14 3.40
CA TYR A 109 0.95 -7.96 2.23
C TYR A 109 -0.04 -7.26 1.30
N ARG A 110 0.17 -7.41 -0.01
CA ARG A 110 -0.75 -6.91 -1.02
C ARG A 110 -0.76 -7.83 -2.24
N ALA A 111 -1.93 -8.04 -2.82
CA ALA A 111 -2.06 -8.54 -4.19
C ALA A 111 -2.39 -7.35 -5.09
N ASP A 112 -1.71 -7.21 -6.20
CA ASP A 112 -1.89 -6.09 -7.13
C ASP A 112 -2.01 -6.56 -8.57
N HIS A 113 -2.46 -5.64 -9.40
CA HIS A 113 -2.65 -5.82 -10.82
C HIS A 113 -1.31 -5.76 -11.57
N PRO A 114 -1.21 -6.42 -12.72
CA PRO A 114 -0.02 -6.34 -13.56
C PRO A 114 0.45 -4.92 -13.91
N ASP A 115 -0.46 -3.96 -14.02
CA ASP A 115 -0.14 -2.55 -14.30
C ASP A 115 0.61 -1.82 -13.16
N PHE A 116 0.73 -2.45 -11.98
CA PHE A 116 1.59 -1.94 -10.89
C PHE A 116 3.02 -1.68 -11.38
N LEU A 117 3.60 -2.62 -12.11
CA LEU A 117 4.98 -2.49 -12.61
C LEU A 117 5.10 -1.47 -13.75
N GLU A 118 4.07 -1.32 -14.57
CA GLU A 118 4.04 -0.25 -15.58
C GLU A 118 4.07 1.13 -14.91
N ARG A 119 3.22 1.31 -13.89
CA ARG A 119 3.07 2.58 -13.18
C ARG A 119 4.29 2.97 -12.35
N HIS A 120 4.89 2.03 -11.63
CA HIS A 120 5.95 2.32 -10.66
C HIS A 120 7.35 2.08 -11.21
N CYS A 121 7.52 1.23 -12.21
CA CYS A 121 8.82 0.83 -12.74
C CYS A 121 8.98 1.06 -14.24
N GLY A 122 7.96 1.58 -14.92
CA GLY A 122 7.99 1.83 -16.37
C GLY A 122 8.17 0.58 -17.23
N LEU A 123 7.83 -0.60 -16.68
CA LEU A 123 7.91 -1.84 -17.45
C LEU A 123 6.86 -1.86 -18.56
N PRO A 124 7.21 -2.41 -19.73
CA PRO A 124 6.24 -2.57 -20.81
C PRO A 124 5.17 -3.60 -20.45
N SER A 125 3.99 -3.43 -21.00
CA SER A 125 2.82 -4.29 -20.74
C SER A 125 2.98 -5.77 -21.08
N ASN A 126 4.03 -6.13 -21.83
CA ASN A 126 4.33 -7.51 -22.22
C ASN A 126 5.41 -8.18 -21.35
N TYR A 127 5.68 -7.67 -20.14
CA TYR A 127 6.72 -8.22 -19.27
C TYR A 127 6.53 -9.70 -18.92
N SER A 128 5.34 -10.25 -19.10
CA SER A 128 5.06 -11.67 -18.86
C SER A 128 5.86 -12.63 -19.76
N SER A 129 6.34 -12.14 -20.91
CA SER A 129 7.25 -12.88 -21.80
C SER A 129 8.70 -12.91 -21.30
N MET A 130 9.03 -12.04 -20.33
CA MET A 130 10.37 -11.95 -19.78
C MET A 130 10.66 -13.11 -18.82
N SER A 131 11.91 -13.57 -18.82
CA SER A 131 12.39 -14.53 -17.82
C SER A 131 12.51 -13.87 -16.44
N ASP A 132 12.51 -14.68 -15.37
CA ASP A 132 12.71 -14.17 -14.02
C ASP A 132 14.06 -13.44 -13.83
N SER A 133 15.09 -13.88 -14.56
CA SER A 133 16.40 -13.22 -14.57
C SER A 133 16.34 -11.82 -15.19
N GLN A 134 15.62 -11.67 -16.30
CA GLN A 134 15.41 -10.38 -16.95
C GLN A 134 14.59 -9.43 -16.04
N LEU A 135 13.49 -9.93 -15.47
CA LEU A 135 12.67 -9.16 -14.53
C LEU A 135 13.47 -8.73 -13.30
N ARG A 136 14.26 -9.63 -12.73
CA ARG A 136 15.11 -9.29 -11.58
C ARG A 136 16.11 -8.20 -11.93
N LYS A 137 16.77 -8.29 -13.07
CA LYS A 137 17.75 -7.29 -13.53
C LYS A 137 17.12 -5.91 -13.75
N LEU A 138 15.88 -5.87 -14.20
CA LEU A 138 15.17 -4.61 -14.48
C LEU A 138 14.53 -3.99 -13.23
N LEU A 139 14.04 -4.81 -12.32
CA LEU A 139 13.20 -4.35 -11.21
C LEU A 139 13.95 -4.15 -9.90
N VAL A 140 14.92 -5.04 -9.57
CA VAL A 140 15.64 -4.93 -8.29
C VAL A 140 16.46 -3.63 -8.27
N GLY A 141 16.26 -2.86 -7.21
CA GLY A 141 16.84 -1.53 -7.07
C GLY A 141 15.92 -0.38 -7.52
N SER A 142 14.83 -0.67 -8.24
CA SER A 142 13.83 0.37 -8.59
C SER A 142 13.24 0.99 -7.34
N THR A 143 13.15 2.32 -7.32
CA THR A 143 12.64 3.11 -6.20
C THR A 143 11.58 4.08 -6.67
N TRP A 144 10.59 4.34 -5.81
CA TRP A 144 9.61 5.41 -6.02
C TRP A 144 9.11 5.94 -4.67
N GLN A 145 8.50 7.09 -4.72
CA GLN A 145 7.74 7.64 -3.61
C GLN A 145 6.25 7.52 -3.93
N ASN A 146 5.46 7.00 -2.99
CA ASN A 146 4.04 6.82 -3.21
C ASN A 146 3.31 8.17 -3.15
N SER A 147 2.56 8.50 -4.19
CA SER A 147 1.75 9.73 -4.28
C SER A 147 0.29 9.52 -3.88
N SER A 148 -0.08 8.27 -3.56
CA SER A 148 -1.43 7.88 -3.14
C SER A 148 -1.37 7.01 -1.88
N LEU A 149 -2.51 6.79 -1.25
CA LEU A 149 -2.65 5.80 -0.18
C LEU A 149 -2.54 4.39 -0.76
N GLU A 150 -1.92 3.49 -0.02
CA GLU A 150 -1.74 2.12 -0.47
C GLU A 150 -2.29 1.11 0.55
N SER A 151 -3.41 0.48 0.19
CA SER A 151 -4.05 -0.54 1.01
C SER A 151 -3.21 -1.82 1.02
N THR A 152 -2.89 -2.29 2.22
CA THR A 152 -2.14 -3.52 2.49
C THR A 152 -2.83 -4.30 3.60
N ALA A 153 -2.38 -5.52 3.89
CA ALA A 153 -2.84 -6.28 5.05
C ALA A 153 -1.67 -6.62 5.97
N TYR A 154 -1.90 -6.54 7.28
CA TYR A 154 -0.91 -6.93 8.29
C TYR A 154 -0.95 -8.44 8.61
N ASP A 155 -1.98 -9.16 8.20
CA ASP A 155 -2.07 -10.62 8.30
C ASP A 155 -2.41 -11.22 6.93
N SER A 156 -1.47 -11.98 6.39
CA SER A 156 -1.66 -12.65 5.11
C SER A 156 -2.81 -13.67 5.13
N ARG A 157 -3.13 -14.25 6.29
CA ARG A 157 -4.19 -15.26 6.44
C ARG A 157 -5.58 -14.67 6.29
N ASN A 158 -5.75 -13.44 6.72
CA ASN A 158 -7.01 -12.71 6.64
C ASN A 158 -7.12 -11.81 5.41
N ASN A 159 -6.04 -11.68 4.65
CA ASN A 159 -6.08 -10.92 3.41
C ASN A 159 -6.90 -11.69 2.36
N PRO A 160 -8.07 -11.17 1.95
CA PRO A 160 -8.93 -11.86 0.98
C PRO A 160 -8.27 -12.03 -0.39
N PHE A 161 -7.19 -11.28 -0.65
CA PHE A 161 -6.45 -11.28 -1.91
C PHE A 161 -5.15 -12.10 -1.86
N TRP A 162 -4.73 -12.56 -0.66
CA TRP A 162 -3.50 -13.32 -0.51
C TRP A 162 -3.74 -14.83 -0.62
N PRO A 163 -3.36 -15.48 -1.70
CA PRO A 163 -3.81 -16.84 -2.00
C PRO A 163 -3.18 -17.92 -1.11
N GLN A 164 -2.01 -17.68 -0.54
CA GLN A 164 -1.28 -18.67 0.28
C GLN A 164 -1.89 -18.84 1.69
N ALA A 165 -2.76 -17.93 2.08
CA ALA A 165 -3.33 -17.91 3.42
C ALA A 165 -4.75 -18.45 3.51
N GLY A 166 -5.29 -19.02 2.45
CA GLY A 166 -6.68 -19.47 2.42
C GLY A 166 -7.70 -18.35 2.28
N GLY A 167 -7.24 -17.15 1.96
CA GLY A 167 -8.10 -16.01 1.67
C GLY A 167 -9.11 -16.33 0.56
N ARG A 168 -10.35 -15.92 0.75
CA ARG A 168 -11.45 -16.28 -0.16
C ARG A 168 -11.46 -15.51 -1.47
N GLY A 169 -10.40 -14.80 -1.82
CA GLY A 169 -10.19 -14.17 -3.15
C GLY A 169 -11.43 -13.56 -3.82
N THR A 170 -12.35 -13.01 -3.03
CA THR A 170 -13.58 -12.40 -3.55
C THR A 170 -13.36 -10.96 -4.00
N GLY A 171 -12.12 -10.48 -3.92
CA GLY A 171 -11.80 -9.13 -4.31
C GLY A 171 -11.99 -8.91 -5.80
N THR A 172 -12.67 -7.86 -6.14
CA THR A 172 -13.04 -7.41 -7.47
C THR A 172 -11.84 -7.02 -8.37
N HIS A 173 -10.62 -7.22 -7.92
CA HIS A 173 -9.42 -7.00 -8.76
C HIS A 173 -9.37 -7.89 -10.01
N GLY A 174 -10.21 -8.92 -10.09
CA GLY A 174 -10.26 -9.82 -11.24
C GLY A 174 -11.16 -9.42 -12.40
N GLN A 175 -11.98 -8.38 -12.26
CA GLN A 175 -12.94 -8.03 -13.33
C GLN A 175 -12.48 -6.90 -14.26
N GLY A 176 -11.42 -6.22 -13.93
CA GLY A 176 -10.86 -5.17 -14.78
C GLY A 176 -9.83 -5.70 -15.75
N GLY A 177 -10.21 -6.67 -16.59
CA GLY A 177 -9.43 -7.06 -17.76
C GLY A 177 -7.96 -7.37 -17.48
N ILE A 178 -7.69 -8.57 -16.96
CA ILE A 178 -6.35 -9.15 -17.10
C ILE A 178 -6.02 -9.04 -18.60
N ARG A 179 -5.13 -8.13 -18.96
CA ARG A 179 -4.56 -8.15 -20.32
C ARG A 179 -3.94 -9.51 -20.46
N SER A 180 -4.49 -10.32 -21.36
CA SER A 180 -4.15 -11.72 -21.54
C SER A 180 -2.64 -11.89 -21.57
N GLY A 181 -2.08 -12.64 -20.62
CA GLY A 181 -0.67 -12.98 -20.59
C GLY A 181 0.15 -12.40 -19.44
N ASN A 182 -0.27 -11.37 -18.73
CA ASN A 182 0.50 -10.83 -17.61
C ASN A 182 0.24 -11.61 -16.31
N ARG A 183 1.27 -11.69 -15.47
CA ARG A 183 1.21 -12.37 -14.16
C ARG A 183 0.63 -11.41 -13.14
N GLU A 184 -0.29 -11.89 -12.32
CA GLU A 184 -0.70 -11.22 -11.10
C GLU A 184 0.50 -11.02 -10.17
N ILE A 185 0.46 -9.98 -9.37
CA ILE A 185 1.56 -9.57 -8.51
C ILE A 185 1.17 -9.81 -7.05
N LEU A 186 2.04 -10.48 -6.31
CA LEU A 186 1.97 -10.58 -4.86
C LEU A 186 3.14 -9.80 -4.26
N ILE A 187 2.86 -8.92 -3.33
CA ILE A 187 3.86 -8.02 -2.75
C ILE A 187 3.99 -8.28 -1.26
N ARG A 188 5.23 -8.43 -0.79
CA ARG A 188 5.61 -8.34 0.61
C ARG A 188 6.33 -7.03 0.83
N TYR A 189 5.72 -6.16 1.63
CA TYR A 189 6.33 -4.92 2.05
C TYR A 189 7.08 -5.13 3.36
N HIS A 190 8.37 -4.92 3.36
CA HIS A 190 9.23 -4.91 4.53
C HIS A 190 9.34 -3.48 5.02
N THR A 191 8.53 -3.13 6.02
CA THR A 191 8.40 -1.75 6.50
C THR A 191 9.41 -1.43 7.58
N ALA A 192 10.06 -0.28 7.46
CA ALA A 192 10.84 0.31 8.55
C ALA A 192 9.92 0.77 9.70
N LYS A 193 10.50 0.96 10.88
CA LYS A 193 9.79 1.49 12.08
C LYS A 193 9.14 2.84 11.83
N SER A 194 9.73 3.65 10.96
CA SER A 194 9.27 4.99 10.59
C SER A 194 8.18 5.01 9.53
N ALA A 195 8.00 3.90 8.79
CA ALA A 195 6.93 3.81 7.81
C ALA A 195 5.58 4.09 8.46
N ARG A 196 4.79 4.99 7.83
CA ARG A 196 3.50 5.41 8.38
C ARG A 196 2.39 4.58 7.79
N ALA A 197 1.49 4.08 8.65
CA ALA A 197 0.28 3.39 8.24
C ALA A 197 -0.91 3.73 9.14
N ALA A 198 -2.11 3.68 8.55
CA ALA A 198 -3.38 3.78 9.27
C ALA A 198 -4.01 2.38 9.39
N PHE A 199 -4.37 1.96 10.60
CA PHE A 199 -5.04 0.69 10.87
C PHE A 199 -6.52 0.96 11.04
N ILE A 200 -7.31 0.79 9.99
CA ILE A 200 -8.68 1.35 9.91
C ILE A 200 -9.78 0.31 9.69
N GLN A 201 -9.44 -0.89 9.23
CA GLN A 201 -10.45 -1.92 8.93
C GLN A 201 -10.05 -3.30 9.50
N PRO A 202 -10.30 -3.53 10.80
CA PRO A 202 -9.91 -4.79 11.48
C PRO A 202 -10.43 -6.04 10.81
N SER A 203 -11.66 -6.00 10.30
CA SER A 203 -12.29 -7.16 9.64
C SER A 203 -11.57 -7.65 8.38
N GLN A 204 -10.74 -6.80 7.77
CA GLN A 204 -9.91 -7.13 6.60
C GLN A 204 -8.42 -7.18 6.92
N SER A 205 -8.04 -7.02 8.19
CA SER A 205 -6.64 -6.89 8.60
C SER A 205 -5.90 -5.77 7.85
N GLU A 206 -6.60 -4.67 7.56
CA GLU A 206 -6.10 -3.62 6.68
C GLU A 206 -5.17 -2.67 7.41
N ALA A 207 -4.01 -2.43 6.80
CA ALA A 207 -3.12 -1.32 7.09
C ALA A 207 -2.91 -0.50 5.81
N VAL A 208 -3.23 0.78 5.86
CA VAL A 208 -3.09 1.68 4.71
C VAL A 208 -1.81 2.48 4.86
N LEU A 209 -0.84 2.24 3.98
CA LEU A 209 0.41 3.02 3.93
C LEU A 209 0.10 4.47 3.51
N ALA A 210 0.75 5.40 4.19
CA ALA A 210 0.59 6.84 3.98
C ALA A 210 1.15 7.31 2.65
N VAL A 211 0.65 8.45 2.20
CA VAL A 211 1.26 9.20 1.10
C VAL A 211 2.70 9.59 1.49
N GLY A 212 3.60 9.60 0.52
CA GLY A 212 4.99 9.98 0.71
C GLY A 212 5.90 8.87 1.23
N THR A 213 5.41 7.65 1.44
CA THR A 213 6.27 6.50 1.75
C THR A 213 7.18 6.18 0.58
N HIS A 214 8.44 5.87 0.88
CA HIS A 214 9.44 5.45 -0.08
C HIS A 214 9.44 3.94 -0.23
N HIS A 215 9.61 3.48 -1.45
CA HIS A 215 9.61 2.06 -1.81
C HIS A 215 10.85 1.71 -2.59
N LYS A 216 11.37 0.49 -2.38
CA LYS A 216 12.49 -0.08 -3.15
C LYS A 216 12.28 -1.57 -3.35
N ILE A 217 12.29 -2.02 -4.58
CA ILE A 217 12.24 -3.46 -4.88
C ILE A 217 13.58 -4.10 -4.54
N THR A 218 13.57 -5.09 -3.66
CA THR A 218 14.76 -5.84 -3.23
C THR A 218 14.76 -7.28 -3.73
N GLY A 219 13.60 -7.83 -4.10
CA GLY A 219 13.48 -9.18 -4.58
C GLY A 219 12.37 -9.36 -5.61
N VAL A 220 12.62 -10.24 -6.57
CA VAL A 220 11.66 -10.62 -7.64
C VAL A 220 11.78 -12.10 -7.90
N ARG A 221 10.68 -12.82 -7.85
CA ARG A 221 10.61 -14.24 -8.23
C ARG A 221 9.25 -14.60 -8.81
N SER A 222 9.21 -15.59 -9.69
CA SER A 222 7.96 -16.21 -10.10
C SER A 222 7.65 -17.44 -9.27
N THR A 223 6.40 -17.56 -8.87
CA THR A 223 5.90 -18.70 -8.11
C THR A 223 4.64 -19.24 -8.79
N ARG A 224 4.49 -20.56 -8.84
CA ARG A 224 3.22 -21.19 -9.18
C ARG A 224 2.47 -21.46 -7.89
N LEU A 225 1.32 -20.83 -7.75
CA LEU A 225 0.48 -21.04 -6.57
C LEU A 225 -0.12 -22.45 -6.59
N GLY A 226 -0.09 -23.10 -5.45
CA GLY A 226 -0.75 -24.38 -5.23
C GLY A 226 -2.27 -24.27 -5.34
N PRO A 227 -2.99 -25.40 -5.20
CA PRO A 227 -4.44 -25.39 -5.15
C PRO A 227 -4.92 -24.48 -4.01
N SER A 228 -5.73 -23.49 -4.33
CA SER A 228 -6.30 -22.56 -3.37
C SER A 228 -7.75 -22.26 -3.75
N ARG A 229 -8.49 -21.63 -2.86
CA ARG A 229 -9.87 -21.19 -3.14
C ARG A 229 -9.92 -19.86 -3.89
N THR A 230 -8.78 -19.32 -4.31
CA THR A 230 -8.70 -18.05 -5.01
C THR A 230 -8.69 -18.24 -6.52
N TYR A 231 -9.02 -17.20 -7.27
CA TYR A 231 -8.93 -17.19 -8.73
C TYR A 231 -7.49 -17.35 -9.26
N LEU A 232 -6.49 -17.23 -8.37
CA LEU A 232 -5.06 -17.43 -8.68
C LEU A 232 -4.60 -18.88 -8.51
N SER A 233 -5.50 -19.79 -8.12
CA SER A 233 -5.18 -21.22 -7.95
C SER A 233 -4.50 -21.80 -9.19
N GLY A 234 -3.32 -22.41 -9.00
CA GLY A 234 -2.53 -23.00 -10.08
C GLY A 234 -1.87 -22.02 -11.04
N LYS A 235 -2.11 -20.72 -10.90
CA LYS A 235 -1.51 -19.69 -11.78
C LYS A 235 -0.06 -19.39 -11.40
N LYS A 236 0.71 -18.97 -12.39
CA LYS A 236 2.04 -18.38 -12.18
C LYS A 236 1.87 -16.92 -11.83
N VAL A 237 2.36 -16.51 -10.68
CA VAL A 237 2.36 -15.13 -10.16
C VAL A 237 3.77 -14.60 -10.07
N LEU A 238 3.91 -13.29 -10.01
CA LEU A 238 5.16 -12.61 -9.70
C LEU A 238 5.13 -12.17 -8.25
N GLU A 239 6.06 -12.65 -7.43
CA GLU A 239 6.25 -12.18 -6.07
C GLU A 239 7.32 -11.10 -6.03
N LEU A 240 7.01 -10.00 -5.35
CA LEU A 240 7.92 -8.88 -5.10
C LEU A 240 8.20 -8.75 -3.62
N GLU A 241 9.47 -8.52 -3.28
CA GLU A 241 9.90 -8.06 -1.97
C GLU A 241 10.21 -6.57 -2.09
N ILE A 242 9.59 -5.73 -1.27
CA ILE A 242 9.71 -4.27 -1.34
C ILE A 242 10.01 -3.73 0.05
N GLU A 243 11.11 -3.01 0.20
CA GLU A 243 11.41 -2.21 1.39
C GLU A 243 10.60 -0.93 1.38
N VAL A 244 10.06 -0.52 2.55
CA VAL A 244 9.21 0.67 2.71
C VAL A 244 9.66 1.48 3.93
N TRP A 245 9.87 2.81 3.77
CA TRP A 245 10.27 3.71 4.85
C TRP A 245 9.66 5.11 4.73
#